data_5235d6011ae1e0ee4033c5ddc322bc6f
#
_entry.id   5235d6011ae1e0ee4033c5ddc322bc6f
#
_cell.length_a   1.000
_cell.length_b   1.000
_cell.length_c   1.000
_cell.angle_alpha   90.00
_cell.angle_beta   90.00
_cell.angle_gamma   90.00
#
_symmetry.space_group_name_H-M   'P 1'
#
loop_
_entity.id
_entity.type
_entity.pdbx_description
1 polymer ?
#
loop_
_entity_poly.entity_id
_entity_poly.type
_entity_poly.pdbx_seq_one_letter_code
_entity_poly.pdbx_strand_id
1 'polypeptide(L)'
;MAIEESTYRYDALRDADVNGLSSTRRPTLVTLFGISECGKTTFVGSLFAILCRRPQLLNSSFIDSDTLTGFQRRVHTRFLSEKGLSEPPRTQRRAGSILNMILGDEHGDNQRMIVFSDLSGEIYNDAASKDDVVLQQIAVKYADKLVIFVDTEKLLPAKNNAYKASFQSLLTRFKEKGMFTKETEFFLVFNKADLVKEEANKASEGITDNDELNRKRAEVRNLWEQRKRSILNIVNPLVTVPSNNIYEICSKGIEYENEDTKLIELFNRLITEKTPPLLSPEYNWIHKLVKKK
;
A
#
# COMPACT_ATOMS: atom_id res chain seq x y z
N MET A 1 -29.95 7.36 -21.96
CA MET A 1 -28.71 6.58 -22.08
C MET A 1 -27.43 7.40 -21.96
N ALA A 2 -27.48 8.73 -21.74
CA ALA A 2 -26.29 9.60 -21.66
C ALA A 2 -25.82 9.90 -20.22
N ILE A 3 -26.54 9.42 -19.19
CA ILE A 3 -26.24 9.74 -17.78
C ILE A 3 -25.34 8.67 -17.13
N GLU A 4 -25.24 7.47 -17.68
CA GLU A 4 -24.39 6.40 -17.13
C GLU A 4 -22.89 6.58 -17.45
N GLU A 5 -22.52 7.16 -18.57
CA GLU A 5 -21.12 7.38 -18.94
C GLU A 5 -20.42 8.45 -18.10
N SER A 6 -21.16 9.46 -17.60
CA SER A 6 -20.55 10.54 -16.80
C SER A 6 -20.21 10.13 -15.36
N THR A 7 -20.85 9.10 -14.82
CA THR A 7 -20.69 8.68 -13.41
C THR A 7 -19.40 7.87 -13.19
N TYR A 8 -18.82 7.28 -14.24
CA TYR A 8 -17.62 6.45 -14.17
C TYR A 8 -16.30 7.18 -14.47
N ARG A 9 -16.36 8.39 -14.98
CA ARG A 9 -15.21 9.11 -15.55
C ARG A 9 -14.10 9.46 -14.53
N TYR A 10 -14.40 9.42 -13.22
CA TYR A 10 -13.47 9.79 -12.16
C TYR A 10 -13.32 8.74 -11.07
N ASP A 11 -13.87 7.56 -11.26
CA ASP A 11 -13.71 6.44 -10.33
C ASP A 11 -12.40 5.67 -10.62
N ALA A 12 -12.04 4.74 -9.75
CA ALA A 12 -10.89 3.89 -9.98
C ALA A 12 -11.09 3.05 -11.26
N LEU A 13 -10.07 3.03 -12.12
CA LEU A 13 -10.10 2.34 -13.40
C LEU A 13 -9.91 0.83 -13.22
N ARG A 14 -10.50 0.06 -14.13
CA ARG A 14 -10.17 -1.36 -14.32
C ARG A 14 -8.94 -1.46 -15.22
N ASP A 15 -8.25 -2.59 -15.19
CA ASP A 15 -7.10 -2.85 -16.05
C ASP A 15 -7.42 -2.63 -17.55
N ALA A 16 -8.67 -2.87 -17.97
CA ALA A 16 -9.11 -2.65 -19.36
C ALA A 16 -9.24 -1.17 -19.74
N ASP A 17 -9.43 -0.29 -18.75
CA ASP A 17 -9.76 1.12 -18.97
C ASP A 17 -8.50 2.01 -18.93
N VAL A 18 -7.34 1.46 -18.60
CA VAL A 18 -6.07 2.17 -18.40
C VAL A 18 -5.57 2.87 -19.68
N ASN A 19 -6.08 2.49 -20.85
CA ASN A 19 -5.77 3.17 -22.12
C ASN A 19 -6.17 4.65 -22.18
N GLY A 20 -7.13 5.05 -21.34
CA GLY A 20 -7.55 6.44 -21.24
C GLY A 20 -6.59 7.34 -20.48
N LEU A 21 -5.58 6.77 -19.81
CA LEU A 21 -4.57 7.55 -19.11
C LEU A 21 -3.61 8.16 -20.11
N SER A 22 -3.83 9.42 -20.46
CA SER A 22 -2.93 10.19 -21.32
C SER A 22 -1.81 10.77 -20.48
N SER A 23 -0.59 10.34 -20.73
CA SER A 23 0.59 10.98 -20.15
C SER A 23 1.65 11.18 -21.22
N THR A 24 2.24 12.36 -21.27
CA THR A 24 3.40 12.65 -22.10
C THR A 24 4.69 12.02 -21.56
N ARG A 25 4.67 11.56 -20.33
CA ARG A 25 5.79 10.88 -19.65
C ARG A 25 5.35 9.51 -19.16
N ARG A 26 6.32 8.59 -18.99
CA ARG A 26 6.07 7.29 -18.39
C ARG A 26 5.56 7.47 -16.95
N PRO A 27 4.37 6.95 -16.60
CA PRO A 27 3.91 6.96 -15.22
C PRO A 27 4.72 6.02 -14.34
N THR A 28 4.89 6.38 -13.07
CA THR A 28 5.44 5.49 -12.04
C THR A 28 4.33 4.61 -11.49
N LEU A 29 4.47 3.29 -11.62
CA LEU A 29 3.51 2.32 -11.09
C LEU A 29 3.90 1.88 -9.68
N VAL A 30 3.07 2.21 -8.71
CA VAL A 30 3.16 1.78 -7.31
C VAL A 30 2.09 0.71 -7.06
N THR A 31 2.50 -0.52 -6.85
CA THR A 31 1.57 -1.63 -6.57
C THR A 31 1.54 -1.95 -5.08
N LEU A 32 0.34 -1.96 -4.51
CA LEU A 32 0.10 -2.33 -3.12
C LEU A 32 -0.17 -3.83 -3.03
N PHE A 33 0.70 -4.54 -2.34
CA PHE A 33 0.70 -5.99 -2.25
C PHE A 33 0.44 -6.45 -0.82
N GLY A 34 -0.49 -7.37 -0.63
CA GLY A 34 -0.79 -7.93 0.68
C GLY A 34 -2.21 -8.48 0.79
N ILE A 35 -2.41 -9.37 1.73
CA ILE A 35 -3.69 -10.05 1.99
C ILE A 35 -4.77 -9.08 2.48
N SER A 36 -6.00 -9.58 2.61
CA SER A 36 -7.15 -8.78 3.06
C SER A 36 -6.90 -8.09 4.40
N GLU A 37 -7.43 -6.86 4.53
CA GLU A 37 -7.49 -6.09 5.77
C GLU A 37 -6.17 -5.52 6.28
N CYS A 38 -5.06 -5.70 5.55
CA CYS A 38 -3.77 -5.14 5.95
C CYS A 38 -3.63 -3.61 5.77
N GLY A 39 -4.70 -2.93 5.31
CA GLY A 39 -4.78 -1.46 5.28
C GLY A 39 -4.30 -0.78 4.01
N LYS A 40 -4.16 -1.48 2.87
CA LYS A 40 -3.75 -0.90 1.57
C LYS A 40 -4.61 0.29 1.14
N THR A 41 -5.92 0.10 1.12
CA THR A 41 -6.89 1.13 0.71
C THR A 41 -6.86 2.34 1.64
N THR A 42 -6.74 2.11 2.96
CA THR A 42 -6.58 3.17 3.96
C THR A 42 -5.30 3.97 3.72
N PHE A 43 -4.21 3.29 3.38
CA PHE A 43 -2.92 3.92 3.06
C PHE A 43 -3.05 4.91 1.89
N VAL A 44 -3.68 4.49 0.78
CA VAL A 44 -3.90 5.38 -0.38
C VAL A 44 -4.81 6.56 -0.02
N GLY A 45 -5.87 6.32 0.75
CA GLY A 45 -6.74 7.37 1.26
C GLY A 45 -5.99 8.38 2.13
N SER A 46 -5.07 7.90 2.97
CA SER A 46 -4.22 8.75 3.81
C SER A 46 -3.27 9.62 2.99
N LEU A 47 -2.58 9.04 2.00
CA LEU A 47 -1.72 9.78 1.09
C LEU A 47 -2.48 10.92 0.42
N PHE A 48 -3.64 10.62 -0.15
CA PHE A 48 -4.45 11.63 -0.84
C PHE A 48 -4.96 12.72 0.12
N ALA A 49 -5.38 12.35 1.33
CA ALA A 49 -5.81 13.31 2.35
C ALA A 49 -4.68 14.28 2.75
N ILE A 50 -3.44 13.77 2.88
CA ILE A 50 -2.27 14.60 3.19
C ILE A 50 -1.93 15.52 2.02
N LEU A 51 -1.91 15.03 0.80
CA LEU A 51 -1.68 15.84 -0.39
C LEU A 51 -2.67 17.03 -0.50
N CYS A 52 -3.95 16.79 -0.17
CA CYS A 52 -4.96 17.83 -0.24
C CYS A 52 -4.89 18.84 0.92
N ARG A 53 -4.47 18.41 2.11
CA ARG A 53 -4.54 19.23 3.33
C ARG A 53 -3.21 19.82 3.74
N ARG A 54 -2.11 19.13 3.49
CA ARG A 54 -0.74 19.47 3.93
C ARG A 54 0.30 19.08 2.88
N PRO A 55 0.18 19.61 1.64
CA PRO A 55 1.08 19.27 0.54
C PRO A 55 2.55 19.52 0.87
N GLN A 56 2.83 20.52 1.71
CA GLN A 56 4.19 20.87 2.14
C GLN A 56 4.94 19.71 2.82
N LEU A 57 4.23 18.74 3.43
CA LEU A 57 4.86 17.57 4.04
C LEU A 57 5.39 16.57 3.01
N LEU A 58 4.88 16.63 1.80
CA LEU A 58 5.20 15.69 0.72
C LEU A 58 6.07 16.33 -0.37
N ASN A 59 6.55 17.56 -0.17
CA ASN A 59 7.35 18.29 -1.15
C ASN A 59 6.77 18.18 -2.58
N SER A 60 5.44 18.13 -2.68
CA SER A 60 4.71 17.87 -3.92
C SER A 60 3.32 18.46 -3.85
N SER A 61 2.87 19.04 -4.96
CA SER A 61 1.53 19.58 -5.13
C SER A 61 0.68 18.62 -5.94
N PHE A 62 -0.56 18.41 -5.52
CA PHE A 62 -1.55 17.70 -6.31
C PHE A 62 -2.04 18.61 -7.45
N ILE A 63 -1.92 18.17 -8.69
CA ILE A 63 -2.30 18.91 -9.87
C ILE A 63 -3.65 18.42 -10.39
N ASP A 64 -3.76 17.09 -10.68
CA ASP A 64 -4.95 16.50 -11.30
C ASP A 64 -5.03 15.00 -11.08
N SER A 65 -6.21 14.41 -11.37
CA SER A 65 -6.45 12.97 -11.35
C SER A 65 -7.64 12.60 -12.22
N ASP A 66 -7.47 11.65 -13.13
CA ASP A 66 -8.58 11.03 -13.87
C ASP A 66 -9.46 10.13 -12.97
N THR A 67 -8.99 9.83 -11.76
CA THR A 67 -9.64 8.92 -10.80
C THR A 67 -9.94 9.60 -9.46
N LEU A 68 -10.20 10.88 -9.47
CA LEU A 68 -10.40 11.70 -8.28
C LEU A 68 -11.47 11.14 -7.34
N THR A 69 -12.61 10.72 -7.88
CA THR A 69 -13.70 10.12 -7.08
C THR A 69 -13.25 8.82 -6.39
N GLY A 70 -12.39 8.05 -7.04
CA GLY A 70 -11.80 6.85 -6.45
C GLY A 70 -10.97 7.15 -5.21
N PHE A 71 -10.19 8.23 -5.21
CA PHE A 71 -9.45 8.71 -4.03
C PHE A 71 -10.39 9.24 -2.95
N GLN A 72 -11.38 10.07 -3.33
CA GLN A 72 -12.35 10.65 -2.38
C GLN A 72 -13.12 9.56 -1.62
N ARG A 73 -13.56 8.50 -2.30
CA ARG A 73 -14.22 7.36 -1.66
C ARG A 73 -13.33 6.68 -0.61
N ARG A 74 -12.03 6.52 -0.89
CA ARG A 74 -11.07 5.94 0.05
C ARG A 74 -10.84 6.80 1.28
N VAL A 75 -10.77 8.12 1.10
CA VAL A 75 -10.70 9.08 2.20
C VAL A 75 -11.96 9.05 3.05
N HIS A 76 -13.14 9.07 2.42
CA HIS A 76 -14.42 9.03 3.12
C HIS A 76 -14.56 7.75 3.96
N THR A 77 -14.23 6.60 3.39
CA THR A 77 -14.25 5.31 4.10
C THR A 77 -13.36 5.33 5.34
N ARG A 78 -12.18 5.94 5.24
CA ARG A 78 -11.28 6.12 6.38
C ARG A 78 -11.94 6.93 7.50
N PHE A 79 -12.52 8.09 7.20
CA PHE A 79 -13.16 8.94 8.21
C PHE A 79 -14.35 8.27 8.89
N LEU A 80 -15.16 7.50 8.17
CA LEU A 80 -16.27 6.76 8.77
C LEU A 80 -15.77 5.73 9.78
N SER A 81 -14.67 5.04 9.48
CA SER A 81 -14.05 4.07 10.37
C SER A 81 -13.46 4.72 11.63
N GLU A 82 -12.85 5.90 11.52
CA GLU A 82 -12.32 6.67 12.65
C GLU A 82 -13.41 7.10 13.63
N LYS A 83 -14.60 7.42 13.12
CA LYS A 83 -15.75 7.81 13.94
C LYS A 83 -16.54 6.64 14.51
N GLY A 84 -16.12 5.42 14.25
CA GLY A 84 -16.84 4.21 14.67
C GLY A 84 -18.23 4.05 14.03
N LEU A 85 -18.51 4.81 12.96
CA LEU A 85 -19.82 4.83 12.31
C LEU A 85 -20.05 3.65 11.36
N SER A 86 -18.98 3.08 10.84
CA SER A 86 -19.00 1.82 10.05
C SER A 86 -17.63 1.20 9.97
N GLU A 87 -17.58 -0.13 9.81
CA GLU A 87 -16.35 -0.76 9.28
C GLU A 87 -16.14 -0.30 7.84
N PRO A 88 -14.88 -0.01 7.43
CA PRO A 88 -14.61 0.36 6.06
C PRO A 88 -15.06 -0.79 5.15
N PRO A 89 -15.90 -0.52 4.12
CA PRO A 89 -16.33 -1.55 3.20
C PRO A 89 -15.10 -2.18 2.54
N ARG A 90 -15.08 -3.51 2.44
CA ARG A 90 -14.02 -4.23 1.75
C ARG A 90 -13.96 -3.80 0.29
N THR A 91 -12.76 -3.63 -0.24
CA THR A 91 -12.57 -3.36 -1.67
C THR A 91 -13.17 -4.53 -2.47
N GLN A 92 -14.19 -4.24 -3.25
CA GLN A 92 -14.87 -5.28 -4.04
C GLN A 92 -13.94 -5.81 -5.13
N ARG A 93 -13.96 -7.13 -5.39
CA ARG A 93 -13.16 -7.78 -6.44
C ARG A 93 -13.35 -7.18 -7.84
N ARG A 94 -14.56 -6.67 -8.13
CA ARG A 94 -14.94 -6.10 -9.43
C ARG A 94 -14.81 -4.57 -9.48
N ALA A 95 -14.46 -3.93 -8.37
CA ALA A 95 -14.22 -2.49 -8.36
C ALA A 95 -12.93 -2.19 -9.14
N GLY A 96 -12.86 -1.00 -9.71
CA GLY A 96 -11.62 -0.49 -10.28
C GLY A 96 -10.54 -0.40 -9.20
N SER A 97 -9.34 -0.82 -9.55
CA SER A 97 -8.20 -0.89 -8.63
C SER A 97 -7.07 0.06 -9.00
N ILE A 98 -7.14 0.65 -10.19
CA ILE A 98 -6.13 1.58 -10.70
C ILE A 98 -6.54 3.00 -10.39
N LEU A 99 -5.66 3.72 -9.72
CA LEU A 99 -5.81 5.13 -9.37
C LEU A 99 -4.61 5.89 -9.91
N ASN A 100 -4.83 7.05 -10.52
CA ASN A 100 -3.75 7.90 -10.97
C ASN A 100 -3.82 9.28 -10.34
N MET A 101 -2.66 9.90 -10.17
CA MET A 101 -2.55 11.31 -9.82
C MET A 101 -1.40 11.95 -10.58
N ILE A 102 -1.59 13.21 -10.94
CA ILE A 102 -0.54 14.07 -11.49
C ILE A 102 -0.07 14.95 -10.34
N LEU A 103 1.22 14.87 -10.07
CA LEU A 103 1.90 15.66 -9.04
C LEU A 103 2.89 16.61 -9.70
N GLY A 104 2.96 17.83 -9.19
CA GLY A 104 4.04 18.78 -9.48
C GLY A 104 5.01 18.89 -8.29
N ASP A 105 6.03 19.71 -8.45
CA ASP A 105 6.80 20.24 -7.33
C ASP A 105 5.97 21.25 -6.52
N GLU A 106 6.57 21.94 -5.55
CA GLU A 106 5.88 22.95 -4.73
C GLU A 106 5.30 24.11 -5.53
N HIS A 107 5.80 24.36 -6.73
CA HIS A 107 5.30 25.40 -7.65
C HIS A 107 4.32 24.87 -8.72
N GLY A 108 4.08 23.54 -8.73
CA GLY A 108 3.24 22.88 -9.73
C GLY A 108 3.97 22.56 -11.04
N ASP A 109 5.28 22.82 -11.08
CA ASP A 109 6.15 22.46 -12.21
C ASP A 109 6.61 20.99 -12.09
N ASN A 110 7.42 20.53 -13.05
CA ASN A 110 7.98 19.17 -13.04
C ASN A 110 6.93 18.08 -12.86
N GLN A 111 5.81 18.20 -13.57
CA GLN A 111 4.66 17.29 -13.44
C GLN A 111 5.04 15.85 -13.77
N ARG A 112 4.55 14.93 -12.94
CA ARG A 112 4.71 13.49 -13.08
C ARG A 112 3.42 12.76 -12.76
N MET A 113 3.17 11.65 -13.42
CA MET A 113 2.03 10.79 -13.12
C MET A 113 2.46 9.63 -12.23
N ILE A 114 1.78 9.48 -11.12
CA ILE A 114 1.88 8.31 -10.24
C ILE A 114 0.61 7.49 -10.38
N VAL A 115 0.77 6.19 -10.58
CA VAL A 115 -0.35 5.24 -10.69
C VAL A 115 -0.26 4.26 -9.55
N PHE A 116 -1.33 4.15 -8.77
CA PHE A 116 -1.47 3.16 -7.71
C PHE A 116 -2.33 1.99 -8.18
N SER A 117 -1.87 0.76 -7.93
CA SER A 117 -2.70 -0.43 -8.04
C SER A 117 -3.11 -0.88 -6.63
N ASP A 118 -4.38 -0.64 -6.28
CA ASP A 118 -5.01 -0.98 -4.99
C ASP A 118 -5.92 -2.21 -5.17
N LEU A 119 -5.33 -3.34 -5.46
CA LEU A 119 -6.04 -4.61 -5.65
C LEU A 119 -6.69 -5.09 -4.36
N SER A 120 -7.90 -5.67 -4.50
CA SER A 120 -8.58 -6.30 -3.37
C SER A 120 -7.71 -7.37 -2.71
N GLY A 121 -7.64 -7.35 -1.38
CA GLY A 121 -6.92 -8.35 -0.61
C GLY A 121 -7.44 -9.78 -0.80
N GLU A 122 -8.70 -9.95 -1.20
CA GLU A 122 -9.27 -11.25 -1.53
C GLU A 122 -8.63 -11.87 -2.77
N ILE A 123 -8.23 -11.04 -3.76
CA ILE A 123 -7.47 -11.51 -4.92
C ILE A 123 -6.13 -12.09 -4.47
N TYR A 124 -5.45 -11.44 -3.53
CA TYR A 124 -4.21 -11.95 -2.97
C TYR A 124 -4.41 -13.20 -2.10
N ASN A 125 -5.53 -13.31 -1.39
CA ASN A 125 -5.88 -14.54 -0.65
C ASN A 125 -6.07 -15.73 -1.62
N ASP A 126 -6.75 -15.52 -2.75
CA ASP A 126 -6.90 -16.54 -3.78
C ASP A 126 -5.57 -16.86 -4.47
N ALA A 127 -4.75 -15.85 -4.76
CA ALA A 127 -3.43 -16.01 -5.35
C ALA A 127 -2.47 -16.84 -4.47
N ALA A 128 -2.67 -16.87 -3.15
CA ALA A 128 -1.92 -17.74 -2.25
C ALA A 128 -2.15 -19.23 -2.51
N SER A 129 -3.19 -19.61 -3.27
CA SER A 129 -3.53 -21.00 -3.58
C SER A 129 -3.70 -21.30 -5.08
N LYS A 130 -3.84 -20.27 -5.95
CA LYS A 130 -4.19 -20.42 -7.36
C LYS A 130 -3.19 -19.71 -8.27
N ASP A 131 -2.50 -20.46 -9.12
CA ASP A 131 -1.48 -19.95 -10.03
C ASP A 131 -2.04 -19.05 -11.15
N ASP A 132 -3.21 -19.38 -11.67
CA ASP A 132 -3.91 -18.58 -12.68
C ASP A 132 -4.25 -17.18 -12.18
N VAL A 133 -4.64 -17.06 -10.91
CA VAL A 133 -4.87 -15.77 -10.27
C VAL A 133 -3.58 -14.96 -10.16
N VAL A 134 -2.45 -15.59 -9.82
CA VAL A 134 -1.13 -14.93 -9.77
C VAL A 134 -0.77 -14.33 -11.13
N LEU A 135 -0.89 -15.11 -12.20
CA LEU A 135 -0.51 -14.70 -13.56
C LEU A 135 -1.39 -13.55 -14.11
N GLN A 136 -2.57 -13.34 -13.55
CA GLN A 136 -3.45 -12.23 -13.91
C GLN A 136 -3.02 -10.89 -13.27
N GLN A 137 -2.15 -10.92 -12.23
CA GLN A 137 -1.77 -9.69 -11.50
C GLN A 137 -0.65 -8.94 -12.22
N ILE A 138 -0.95 -8.41 -13.40
CA ILE A 138 0.01 -7.73 -14.28
C ILE A 138 0.62 -6.50 -13.61
N ALA A 139 -0.15 -5.77 -12.80
CA ALA A 139 0.34 -4.62 -12.04
C ALA A 139 1.49 -4.99 -11.07
N VAL A 140 1.53 -6.21 -10.55
CA VAL A 140 2.65 -6.70 -9.73
C VAL A 140 3.90 -6.89 -10.58
N LYS A 141 3.74 -7.51 -11.76
CA LYS A 141 4.86 -7.81 -12.67
C LYS A 141 5.56 -6.56 -13.21
N TYR A 142 4.79 -5.50 -13.44
CA TYR A 142 5.30 -4.26 -14.03
C TYR A 142 5.44 -3.12 -13.02
N ALA A 143 5.34 -3.41 -11.72
CA ALA A 143 5.52 -2.41 -10.67
C ALA A 143 6.92 -1.81 -10.72
N ASP A 144 7.02 -0.48 -10.75
CA ASP A 144 8.26 0.23 -10.47
C ASP A 144 8.58 0.15 -8.98
N LYS A 145 7.52 0.25 -8.15
CA LYS A 145 7.60 0.14 -6.69
C LYS A 145 6.54 -0.82 -6.20
N LEU A 146 6.93 -1.83 -5.44
CA LEU A 146 6.03 -2.80 -4.83
C LEU A 146 6.06 -2.66 -3.31
N VAL A 147 4.91 -2.29 -2.75
CA VAL A 147 4.75 -2.09 -1.31
C VAL A 147 4.09 -3.33 -0.71
N ILE A 148 4.87 -4.13 0.00
CA ILE A 148 4.43 -5.36 0.65
C ILE A 148 3.90 -5.01 2.05
N PHE A 149 2.59 -5.13 2.25
CA PHE A 149 1.93 -4.86 3.52
C PHE A 149 1.87 -6.09 4.42
N VAL A 150 2.32 -5.93 5.64
CA VAL A 150 2.18 -6.88 6.74
C VAL A 150 1.18 -6.32 7.75
N ASP A 151 0.19 -7.11 8.11
CA ASP A 151 -0.82 -6.75 9.10
C ASP A 151 -0.30 -7.02 10.53
N THR A 152 0.04 -5.96 11.26
CA THR A 152 0.51 -6.06 12.65
C THR A 152 -0.52 -6.70 13.56
N GLU A 153 -1.82 -6.41 13.34
CA GLU A 153 -2.92 -6.99 14.12
C GLU A 153 -2.93 -8.53 14.04
N LYS A 154 -2.69 -9.08 12.86
CA LYS A 154 -2.63 -10.54 12.63
C LYS A 154 -1.29 -11.16 13.05
N LEU A 155 -0.24 -10.35 13.14
CA LEU A 155 1.11 -10.81 13.48
C LEU A 155 1.38 -10.80 15.00
N LEU A 156 0.81 -9.86 15.75
CA LEU A 156 1.01 -9.72 17.20
C LEU A 156 0.58 -10.95 18.01
N PRO A 157 -0.59 -11.60 17.77
CA PRO A 157 -1.04 -12.72 18.57
C PRO A 157 -0.06 -13.88 18.59
N ALA A 158 -0.05 -14.65 19.68
CA ALA A 158 0.79 -15.84 19.81
C ALA A 158 0.48 -16.88 18.71
N LYS A 159 -0.79 -17.01 18.32
CA LYS A 159 -1.26 -17.93 17.25
C LYS A 159 -1.27 -17.22 15.89
N ASN A 160 -0.10 -16.89 15.34
CA ASN A 160 0.03 -16.22 14.04
C ASN A 160 0.57 -17.10 12.91
N ASN A 161 0.71 -18.41 13.15
CA ASN A 161 1.31 -19.31 12.16
C ASN A 161 0.52 -19.41 10.86
N ALA A 162 -0.83 -19.41 10.94
CA ALA A 162 -1.68 -19.44 9.75
C ALA A 162 -1.47 -18.19 8.88
N TYR A 163 -1.39 -17.02 9.50
CA TYR A 163 -1.10 -15.76 8.81
C TYR A 163 0.27 -15.81 8.11
N LYS A 164 1.32 -16.23 8.84
CA LYS A 164 2.68 -16.36 8.29
C LYS A 164 2.75 -17.36 7.14
N ALA A 165 2.08 -18.51 7.26
CA ALA A 165 2.03 -19.51 6.20
C ALA A 165 1.33 -18.99 4.93
N SER A 166 0.19 -18.29 5.07
CA SER A 166 -0.51 -17.68 3.95
C SER A 166 0.32 -16.58 3.30
N PHE A 167 0.99 -15.75 4.09
CA PHE A 167 1.86 -14.69 3.60
C PHE A 167 3.08 -15.26 2.85
N GLN A 168 3.72 -16.30 3.39
CA GLN A 168 4.82 -17.01 2.75
C GLN A 168 4.38 -17.66 1.44
N SER A 169 3.27 -18.40 1.45
CA SER A 169 2.72 -19.04 0.24
C SER A 169 2.45 -18.02 -0.86
N LEU A 170 1.85 -16.87 -0.52
CA LEU A 170 1.59 -15.78 -1.46
C LEU A 170 2.90 -15.30 -2.12
N LEU A 171 3.89 -14.90 -1.33
CA LEU A 171 5.16 -14.39 -1.85
C LEU A 171 5.91 -15.44 -2.69
N THR A 172 5.96 -16.69 -2.22
CA THR A 172 6.63 -17.79 -2.93
C THR A 172 6.02 -18.00 -4.31
N ARG A 173 4.69 -18.05 -4.42
CA ARG A 173 4.01 -18.23 -5.72
C ARG A 173 4.30 -17.09 -6.69
N PHE A 174 4.24 -15.84 -6.23
CA PHE A 174 4.57 -14.70 -7.09
C PHE A 174 6.04 -14.76 -7.55
N LYS A 175 6.97 -15.17 -6.69
CA LYS A 175 8.38 -15.37 -7.05
C LYS A 175 8.55 -16.50 -8.08
N GLU A 176 7.96 -17.67 -7.85
CA GLU A 176 8.04 -18.84 -8.73
C GLU A 176 7.44 -18.57 -10.11
N LYS A 177 6.38 -17.75 -10.19
CA LYS A 177 5.78 -17.33 -11.47
C LYS A 177 6.51 -16.17 -12.15
N GLY A 178 7.66 -15.74 -11.62
CA GLY A 178 8.45 -14.66 -12.21
C GLY A 178 7.75 -13.29 -12.21
N MET A 179 6.88 -13.06 -11.22
CA MET A 179 6.13 -11.80 -11.10
C MET A 179 6.95 -10.70 -10.42
N PHE A 180 8.03 -11.04 -9.74
CA PHE A 180 8.97 -10.08 -9.14
C PHE A 180 10.14 -9.89 -10.07
N THR A 181 10.35 -8.66 -10.55
CA THR A 181 11.43 -8.32 -11.47
C THR A 181 12.61 -7.67 -10.73
N LYS A 182 13.77 -7.61 -11.37
CA LYS A 182 14.99 -6.98 -10.81
C LYS A 182 14.88 -5.46 -10.79
N GLU A 183 14.05 -4.89 -11.65
CA GLU A 183 13.82 -3.45 -11.79
C GLU A 183 12.87 -2.91 -10.72
N THR A 184 12.07 -3.79 -10.10
CA THR A 184 11.11 -3.42 -9.05
C THR A 184 11.83 -3.03 -7.77
N GLU A 185 11.52 -1.86 -7.24
CA GLU A 185 11.93 -1.44 -5.89
C GLU A 185 10.92 -1.96 -4.86
N PHE A 186 11.41 -2.75 -3.92
CA PHE A 186 10.58 -3.36 -2.89
C PHE A 186 10.57 -2.55 -1.60
N PHE A 187 9.38 -2.39 -1.02
CA PHE A 187 9.14 -1.82 0.29
C PHE A 187 8.42 -2.84 1.16
N LEU A 188 8.82 -2.97 2.42
CA LEU A 188 8.14 -3.81 3.41
C LEU A 188 7.53 -2.91 4.47
N VAL A 189 6.23 -3.01 4.65
CA VAL A 189 5.46 -2.11 5.51
C VAL A 189 4.70 -2.91 6.56
N PHE A 190 5.08 -2.76 7.81
CA PHE A 190 4.32 -3.22 8.97
C PHE A 190 3.28 -2.15 9.30
N ASN A 191 2.06 -2.35 8.83
CA ASN A 191 0.97 -1.41 9.05
C ASN A 191 0.21 -1.72 10.34
N LYS A 192 -0.54 -0.74 10.86
CA LYS A 192 -1.18 -0.79 12.19
C LYS A 192 -0.16 -0.93 13.33
N ALA A 193 0.99 -0.28 13.21
CA ALA A 193 2.07 -0.34 14.21
C ALA A 193 1.69 0.32 15.56
N ASP A 194 0.68 1.17 15.58
CA ASP A 194 0.01 1.72 16.76
C ASP A 194 -0.45 0.63 17.74
N LEU A 195 -0.90 -0.52 17.22
CA LEU A 195 -1.34 -1.65 18.04
C LEU A 195 -0.23 -2.23 18.94
N VAL A 196 1.05 -2.09 18.55
CA VAL A 196 2.17 -2.51 19.40
C VAL A 196 2.25 -1.66 20.66
N LYS A 197 2.02 -0.35 20.51
CA LYS A 197 1.98 0.59 21.65
C LYS A 197 0.76 0.35 22.52
N GLU A 198 -0.39 0.09 21.91
CA GLU A 198 -1.61 -0.25 22.63
C GLU A 198 -1.45 -1.53 23.46
N GLU A 199 -0.85 -2.57 22.87
CA GLU A 199 -0.58 -3.83 23.58
C GLU A 199 0.41 -3.63 24.72
N ALA A 200 1.45 -2.81 24.54
CA ALA A 200 2.39 -2.46 25.59
C ALA A 200 1.70 -1.69 26.75
N ASN A 201 0.75 -0.82 26.42
CA ASN A 201 -0.03 -0.10 27.45
C ASN A 201 -0.97 -1.05 28.21
N LYS A 202 -1.69 -1.95 27.52
CA LYS A 202 -2.54 -2.98 28.15
C LYS A 202 -1.72 -3.89 29.08
N ALA A 203 -0.55 -4.35 28.61
CA ALA A 203 0.33 -5.20 29.42
C ALA A 203 0.88 -4.52 30.68
N SER A 204 0.85 -3.20 30.73
CA SER A 204 1.32 -2.37 31.85
C SER A 204 0.17 -1.73 32.66
N GLU A 205 -1.06 -2.05 32.35
CA GLU A 205 -2.24 -1.50 33.03
C GLU A 205 -2.27 -1.94 34.51
N GLY A 206 -2.52 -0.98 35.41
CA GLY A 206 -2.57 -1.22 36.85
C GLY A 206 -1.20 -1.37 37.54
N ILE A 207 -0.09 -1.32 36.82
CA ILE A 207 1.27 -1.37 37.38
C ILE A 207 1.69 0.04 37.82
N THR A 208 2.00 0.19 39.11
CA THR A 208 2.46 1.47 39.70
C THR A 208 3.97 1.53 39.85
N ASP A 209 4.63 0.37 39.90
CA ASP A 209 6.09 0.29 39.95
C ASP A 209 6.73 0.59 38.59
N ASN A 210 7.59 1.57 38.52
CA ASN A 210 8.20 2.04 37.28
C ASN A 210 9.12 0.98 36.64
N ASP A 211 9.83 0.19 37.43
CA ASP A 211 10.75 -0.81 36.90
C ASP A 211 9.98 -1.98 36.32
N GLU A 212 8.91 -2.42 36.99
CA GLU A 212 8.02 -3.45 36.47
C GLU A 212 7.27 -2.98 35.20
N LEU A 213 6.79 -1.74 35.17
CA LEU A 213 6.15 -1.11 34.02
C LEU A 213 7.08 -1.09 32.80
N ASN A 214 8.33 -0.64 32.98
CA ASN A 214 9.33 -0.61 31.93
C ASN A 214 9.68 -2.02 31.45
N ARG A 215 9.78 -2.98 32.36
CA ARG A 215 10.01 -4.40 32.01
C ARG A 215 8.89 -4.95 31.12
N LYS A 216 7.63 -4.75 31.49
CA LYS A 216 6.48 -5.22 30.71
C LYS A 216 6.42 -4.60 29.32
N ARG A 217 6.64 -3.31 29.21
CA ARG A 217 6.74 -2.63 27.91
C ARG A 217 7.90 -3.15 27.06
N ALA A 218 9.05 -3.46 27.68
CA ALA A 218 10.19 -4.05 26.97
C ALA A 218 9.89 -5.48 26.50
N GLU A 219 9.18 -6.30 27.29
CA GLU A 219 8.74 -7.64 26.88
C GLU A 219 7.90 -7.59 25.59
N VAL A 220 6.92 -6.68 25.50
CA VAL A 220 6.08 -6.52 24.30
C VAL A 220 6.92 -6.05 23.10
N ARG A 221 7.83 -5.09 23.29
CA ARG A 221 8.73 -4.64 22.22
C ARG A 221 9.65 -5.76 21.72
N ASN A 222 10.22 -6.55 22.62
CA ASN A 222 11.09 -7.67 22.26
C ASN A 222 10.31 -8.75 21.50
N LEU A 223 9.08 -9.04 21.90
CA LEU A 223 8.20 -9.93 21.18
C LEU A 223 7.92 -9.41 19.76
N TRP A 224 7.63 -8.12 19.65
CA TRP A 224 7.42 -7.47 18.35
C TRP A 224 8.64 -7.58 17.44
N GLU A 225 9.84 -7.31 17.95
CA GLU A 225 11.08 -7.48 17.18
C GLU A 225 11.27 -8.92 16.68
N GLN A 226 10.94 -9.92 17.51
CA GLN A 226 10.98 -11.34 17.10
C GLN A 226 9.96 -11.62 15.98
N ARG A 227 8.76 -11.04 16.06
CA ARG A 227 7.73 -11.16 15.02
C ARG A 227 8.17 -10.56 13.70
N LYS A 228 8.74 -9.35 13.72
CA LYS A 228 9.31 -8.71 12.53
C LYS A 228 10.41 -9.57 11.91
N ARG A 229 11.34 -10.08 12.70
CA ARG A 229 12.40 -10.98 12.22
C ARG A 229 11.83 -12.22 11.55
N SER A 230 10.75 -12.79 12.07
CA SER A 230 10.10 -13.95 11.45
C SER A 230 9.54 -13.64 10.05
N ILE A 231 9.03 -12.44 9.83
CA ILE A 231 8.58 -11.97 8.51
C ILE A 231 9.78 -11.71 7.58
N LEU A 232 10.82 -11.05 8.08
CA LEU A 232 12.05 -10.82 7.31
C LEU A 232 12.69 -12.13 6.83
N ASN A 233 12.66 -13.17 7.65
CA ASN A 233 13.14 -14.51 7.28
C ASN A 233 12.29 -15.15 6.16
N ILE A 234 11.03 -14.77 6.01
CA ILE A 234 10.17 -15.20 4.90
C ILE A 234 10.47 -14.37 3.65
N VAL A 235 10.64 -13.06 3.79
CA VAL A 235 10.76 -12.10 2.69
C VAL A 235 12.12 -12.15 2.01
N ASN A 236 13.21 -12.10 2.80
CA ASN A 236 14.58 -11.94 2.29
C ASN A 236 15.04 -13.01 1.28
N PRO A 237 14.64 -14.31 1.40
CA PRO A 237 14.98 -15.30 0.38
C PRO A 237 14.25 -15.10 -0.95
N LEU A 238 13.16 -14.36 -0.96
CA LEU A 238 12.26 -14.22 -2.11
C LEU A 238 12.49 -12.91 -2.87
N VAL A 239 12.70 -11.80 -2.13
CA VAL A 239 12.91 -10.46 -2.69
C VAL A 239 13.94 -9.71 -1.85
N THR A 240 14.68 -8.80 -2.49
CA THR A 240 15.63 -7.93 -1.79
C THR A 240 14.93 -6.64 -1.37
N VAL A 241 14.75 -6.48 -0.06
CA VAL A 241 14.22 -5.22 0.51
C VAL A 241 15.37 -4.49 1.21
N PRO A 242 15.80 -3.32 0.72
CA PRO A 242 16.79 -2.51 1.42
C PRO A 242 16.31 -2.15 2.83
N SER A 243 17.24 -2.08 3.81
CA SER A 243 16.89 -1.78 5.21
C SER A 243 16.16 -0.44 5.39
N ASN A 244 16.47 0.54 4.55
CA ASN A 244 15.81 1.85 4.51
C ASN A 244 14.46 1.83 3.77
N ASN A 245 14.01 0.68 3.27
CA ASN A 245 12.68 0.46 2.68
C ASN A 245 11.79 -0.38 3.60
N ILE A 246 12.15 -0.54 4.87
CA ILE A 246 11.36 -1.25 5.89
C ILE A 246 10.73 -0.21 6.81
N TYR A 247 9.40 -0.20 6.88
CA TYR A 247 8.63 0.81 7.60
C TYR A 247 7.68 0.17 8.60
N GLU A 248 7.52 0.83 9.74
CA GLU A 248 6.45 0.59 10.71
C GLU A 248 5.56 1.82 10.73
N ILE A 249 4.31 1.70 10.31
CA ILE A 249 3.41 2.84 10.13
C ILE A 249 2.01 2.55 10.69
N CYS A 250 1.28 3.63 10.97
CA CYS A 250 -0.16 3.62 11.16
C CYS A 250 -0.83 4.36 10.00
N SER A 251 -1.50 3.65 9.09
CA SER A 251 -2.25 4.26 7.99
C SER A 251 -3.59 4.85 8.44
N LYS A 252 -4.08 4.47 9.62
CA LYS A 252 -5.33 4.91 10.22
C LYS A 252 -5.06 6.05 11.22
N GLY A 253 -5.90 7.06 11.22
CA GLY A 253 -5.92 8.02 12.33
C GLY A 253 -4.68 8.88 12.44
N ILE A 254 -4.28 9.56 11.37
CA ILE A 254 -3.39 10.69 11.51
C ILE A 254 -4.21 11.79 12.17
N GLU A 255 -4.14 11.87 13.49
CA GLU A 255 -4.60 13.04 14.22
C GLU A 255 -3.79 14.23 13.71
N TYR A 256 -4.45 15.35 13.51
CA TYR A 256 -3.94 16.52 12.78
C TYR A 256 -2.65 17.11 13.36
N GLU A 257 -2.20 16.69 14.53
CA GLU A 257 -1.08 17.29 15.26
C GLU A 257 0.16 16.38 15.40
N ASN A 258 0.01 15.05 15.27
CA ASN A 258 1.12 14.09 15.39
C ASN A 258 1.14 13.13 14.21
N GLU A 259 1.52 13.64 13.03
CA GLU A 259 1.66 12.80 11.85
C GLU A 259 2.80 11.81 12.02
N ASP A 260 2.55 10.56 11.66
CA ASP A 260 3.56 9.53 11.63
C ASP A 260 4.66 9.90 10.62
N THR A 261 5.80 10.33 11.13
CA THR A 261 6.94 10.76 10.31
C THR A 261 7.40 9.66 9.35
N LYS A 262 7.26 8.39 9.73
CA LYS A 262 7.57 7.24 8.88
C LYS A 262 6.60 7.08 7.73
N LEU A 263 5.33 7.38 7.95
CA LEU A 263 4.31 7.39 6.89
C LEU A 263 4.62 8.48 5.86
N ILE A 264 4.97 9.69 6.30
CA ILE A 264 5.36 10.80 5.43
C ILE A 264 6.64 10.46 4.65
N GLU A 265 7.64 9.90 5.30
CA GLU A 265 8.88 9.45 4.65
C GLU A 265 8.58 8.42 3.55
N LEU A 266 7.75 7.41 3.86
CA LEU A 266 7.33 6.40 2.88
C LEU A 266 6.58 7.03 1.71
N PHE A 267 5.62 7.92 1.96
CA PHE A 267 4.89 8.61 0.90
C PHE A 267 5.83 9.39 -0.01
N ASN A 268 6.74 10.19 0.54
CA ASN A 268 7.74 10.93 -0.23
C ASN A 268 8.57 9.99 -1.12
N ARG A 269 8.99 8.85 -0.61
CA ARG A 269 9.75 7.87 -1.40
C ARG A 269 8.91 7.21 -2.51
N LEU A 270 7.63 6.99 -2.27
CA LEU A 270 6.75 6.37 -3.27
C LEU A 270 6.40 7.33 -4.41
N ILE A 271 6.17 8.61 -4.11
CA ILE A 271 5.78 9.62 -5.10
C ILE A 271 6.97 10.29 -5.81
N THR A 272 8.20 10.11 -5.33
CA THR A 272 9.40 10.58 -6.03
C THR A 272 9.67 9.70 -7.25
N GLU A 273 9.90 10.32 -8.40
CA GLU A 273 10.26 9.59 -9.62
C GLU A 273 11.57 8.81 -9.44
N LYS A 274 11.55 7.54 -9.86
CA LYS A 274 12.78 6.93 -10.32
C LYS A 274 13.14 7.58 -11.66
N THR A 275 14.39 8.00 -11.86
CA THR A 275 14.88 8.35 -13.18
C THR A 275 14.65 7.13 -14.07
N PRO A 276 13.73 7.18 -15.05
CA PRO A 276 13.44 5.99 -15.83
C PRO A 276 14.69 5.61 -16.62
N PRO A 277 15.05 4.33 -16.69
CA PRO A 277 15.98 3.89 -17.71
C PRO A 277 15.38 4.27 -19.08
N LEU A 278 16.21 4.73 -20.01
CA LEU A 278 15.81 5.05 -21.39
C LEU A 278 14.91 3.92 -21.91
N LEU A 279 13.66 4.24 -22.19
CA LEU A 279 12.62 3.26 -22.53
C LEU A 279 12.96 2.58 -23.86
N SER A 280 13.07 1.26 -23.85
CA SER A 280 12.69 0.49 -25.02
C SER A 280 11.14 0.50 -25.14
N PRO A 281 10.58 0.52 -26.36
CA PRO A 281 9.13 0.48 -26.60
C PRO A 281 8.41 -0.72 -25.94
N GLU A 282 9.16 -1.75 -25.56
CA GLU A 282 8.66 -2.97 -24.91
C GLU A 282 8.20 -2.79 -23.46
N TYR A 283 8.59 -1.69 -22.81
CA TYR A 283 8.28 -1.39 -21.41
C TYR A 283 7.03 -0.55 -21.20
N ASN A 284 6.21 -0.36 -22.21
CA ASN A 284 4.92 0.30 -22.01
C ASN A 284 3.94 -0.68 -21.33
N TRP A 285 4.00 -0.75 -20.00
CA TRP A 285 3.14 -1.61 -19.20
C TRP A 285 1.65 -1.33 -19.43
N ILE A 286 1.28 -0.09 -19.79
CA ILE A 286 -0.09 0.30 -20.16
C ILE A 286 -0.54 -0.53 -21.38
N HIS A 287 0.29 -0.65 -22.42
CA HIS A 287 -0.03 -1.50 -23.57
C HIS A 287 -0.10 -2.99 -23.25
N LYS A 288 0.61 -3.44 -22.20
CA LYS A 288 0.61 -4.86 -21.79
C LYS A 288 -0.58 -5.23 -20.92
N LEU A 289 -1.15 -4.29 -20.16
CA LEU A 289 -2.44 -4.47 -19.48
C LEU A 289 -3.58 -4.70 -20.48
N VAL A 290 -3.50 -4.10 -21.66
CA VAL A 290 -4.56 -4.10 -22.68
C VAL A 290 -4.48 -5.27 -23.66
N LYS A 291 -3.29 -5.81 -23.94
CA LYS A 291 -3.10 -6.89 -24.94
C LYS A 291 -3.54 -8.29 -24.47
N LYS A 292 -4.13 -8.45 -23.31
CA LYS A 292 -4.77 -9.71 -22.88
C LYS A 292 -6.27 -9.69 -23.17
N LYS A 293 -6.62 -9.68 -24.45
CA LYS A 293 -7.88 -10.22 -24.95
C LYS A 293 -7.61 -11.46 -25.79
#